data_ffd7f6308bf5b47603f5a9c3233f16ee
#
_entry.id   ffd7f6308bf5b47603f5a9c3233f16ee
#
_cell.length_a   1.000
_cell.length_b   1.000
_cell.length_c   1.000
_cell.angle_alpha   90.00
_cell.angle_beta   90.00
_cell.angle_gamma   90.00
#
_symmetry.space_group_name_H-M   'P 1'
#
loop_
_entity.id
_entity.type
_entity.pdbx_description
1 polymer ?
#
loop_
_entity_poly.entity_id
_entity_poly.type
_entity_poly.pdbx_seq_one_letter_code
_entity_poly.pdbx_strand_id
1 'polypeptide(L)'
;MAMMVSPVMAQAPRPSLPVTLSTMDEGFVSDRIHIEVRGQEDGPDIILIPGLASTSAVWAKLAPVLEGRYQLHLVNVRGFGDYAPQGNARGHLTTEVATEIKRYIREHELDRPAIIGHSMGGQLALRVAADEGEQISKVMVMDSSPFFPSLITRGATRADVEPLARLVFQGVMMLGDEMLRSSAAQAGLNLGAGGDHLFNSLGWQGGDRRVLAQGLYEVLTNDLRYRLPDITAPVTVVYGWSDKAENPRAQVDDAFRYGYMNLRRPARFERMNGAEHMVMIDTPKQLELAVRRFLAD
;
A
#
# COMPACT_ATOMS: atom_id res chain seq x y z
N MET A 1 -34.70 -26.86 -56.69
CA MET A 1 -33.63 -26.96 -55.65
C MET A 1 -33.77 -25.72 -54.79
N ALA A 2 -34.54 -25.80 -53.68
CA ALA A 2 -34.84 -24.67 -52.80
C ALA A 2 -33.84 -24.70 -51.63
N MET A 3 -33.04 -23.61 -51.49
CA MET A 3 -32.15 -23.41 -50.34
C MET A 3 -32.98 -22.96 -49.16
N MET A 4 -33.02 -23.78 -48.11
CA MET A 4 -33.51 -23.40 -46.81
C MET A 4 -32.45 -22.55 -46.08
N VAL A 5 -32.80 -21.32 -45.79
CA VAL A 5 -32.02 -20.43 -44.93
C VAL A 5 -32.53 -20.61 -43.50
N SER A 6 -31.70 -21.15 -42.62
CA SER A 6 -32.01 -21.27 -41.20
C SER A 6 -31.97 -19.89 -40.52
N PRO A 7 -32.91 -19.57 -39.62
CA PRO A 7 -32.87 -18.29 -38.88
C PRO A 7 -31.76 -18.31 -37.81
N VAL A 8 -30.92 -17.29 -37.83
CA VAL A 8 -29.98 -17.01 -36.76
C VAL A 8 -30.76 -16.55 -35.52
N MET A 9 -30.75 -17.35 -34.47
CA MET A 9 -31.32 -17.00 -33.18
C MET A 9 -30.53 -15.85 -32.56
N ALA A 10 -31.19 -14.72 -32.39
CA ALA A 10 -30.64 -13.59 -31.68
C ALA A 10 -30.40 -13.97 -30.18
N GLN A 11 -29.17 -13.91 -29.74
CA GLN A 11 -28.82 -14.13 -28.35
C GLN A 11 -29.35 -12.98 -27.49
N ALA A 12 -30.14 -13.33 -26.45
CA ALA A 12 -30.64 -12.36 -25.48
C ALA A 12 -29.51 -11.60 -24.82
N PRO A 13 -29.65 -10.29 -24.54
CA PRO A 13 -28.63 -9.52 -23.87
C PRO A 13 -28.37 -10.09 -22.45
N ARG A 14 -27.14 -10.34 -22.13
CA ARG A 14 -26.72 -10.73 -20.76
C ARG A 14 -27.13 -9.63 -19.80
N PRO A 15 -27.70 -9.95 -18.61
CA PRO A 15 -27.95 -8.94 -17.60
C PRO A 15 -26.64 -8.30 -17.21
N SER A 16 -26.52 -7.00 -17.38
CA SER A 16 -25.44 -6.19 -16.81
C SER A 16 -25.55 -6.29 -15.30
N LEU A 17 -24.48 -6.80 -14.67
CA LEU A 17 -24.33 -6.70 -13.22
C LEU A 17 -24.42 -5.23 -12.84
N PRO A 18 -25.08 -4.87 -11.73
CA PRO A 18 -25.11 -3.50 -11.28
C PRO A 18 -23.67 -3.04 -11.06
N VAL A 19 -23.23 -2.05 -11.81
CA VAL A 19 -22.02 -1.30 -11.52
C VAL A 19 -22.29 -0.58 -10.21
N THR A 20 -21.72 -1.06 -9.13
CA THR A 20 -21.73 -0.33 -7.85
C THR A 20 -21.00 0.98 -8.11
N LEU A 21 -21.76 2.06 -8.23
CA LEU A 21 -21.19 3.40 -8.32
C LEU A 21 -20.37 3.62 -7.06
N SER A 22 -19.06 3.86 -7.23
CA SER A 22 -18.21 4.35 -6.16
C SER A 22 -18.82 5.66 -5.66
N THR A 23 -19.44 5.64 -4.49
CA THR A 23 -19.84 6.88 -3.82
C THR A 23 -18.57 7.54 -3.32
N MET A 24 -18.27 8.70 -3.91
CA MET A 24 -17.25 9.57 -3.34
C MET A 24 -17.74 10.01 -1.97
N ASP A 25 -16.92 9.89 -0.95
CA ASP A 25 -17.23 10.51 0.34
C ASP A 25 -17.10 12.03 0.19
N GLU A 26 -18.22 12.68 -0.10
CA GLU A 26 -18.31 14.14 -0.24
C GLU A 26 -18.14 14.88 1.12
N GLY A 27 -18.15 14.15 2.23
CA GLY A 27 -18.07 14.71 3.59
C GLY A 27 -16.65 14.96 4.11
N PHE A 28 -15.66 14.15 3.70
CA PHE A 28 -14.29 14.29 4.20
C PHE A 28 -13.40 15.16 3.32
N VAL A 29 -13.04 16.34 3.81
CA VAL A 29 -12.15 17.27 3.09
C VAL A 29 -10.75 17.20 3.71
N SER A 30 -9.75 16.84 2.90
CA SER A 30 -8.35 16.80 3.29
C SER A 30 -7.46 17.30 2.16
N ASP A 31 -6.43 18.08 2.51
CA ASP A 31 -5.38 18.51 1.60
C ASP A 31 -4.21 17.50 1.52
N ARG A 32 -4.31 16.36 2.24
CA ARG A 32 -3.27 15.31 2.33
C ARG A 32 -3.69 14.00 1.69
N ILE A 33 -4.95 13.61 1.86
CA ILE A 33 -5.48 12.35 1.35
C ILE A 33 -6.81 12.55 0.64
N HIS A 34 -7.17 11.57 -0.16
CA HIS A 34 -8.50 11.39 -0.72
C HIS A 34 -8.94 9.97 -0.40
N ILE A 35 -10.15 9.80 0.09
CA ILE A 35 -10.71 8.50 0.45
C ILE A 35 -11.80 8.12 -0.56
N GLU A 36 -11.71 6.91 -1.10
CA GLU A 36 -12.80 6.28 -1.84
C GLU A 36 -13.47 5.24 -0.94
N VAL A 37 -14.78 5.32 -0.79
CA VAL A 37 -15.55 4.33 -0.01
C VAL A 37 -16.26 3.38 -0.95
N ARG A 38 -16.15 2.08 -0.70
CA ARG A 38 -16.77 1.02 -1.50
C ARG A 38 -17.26 -0.12 -0.62
N GLY A 39 -18.19 -0.90 -1.16
CA GLY A 39 -18.63 -2.16 -0.55
C GLY A 39 -19.86 -2.02 0.30
N GLN A 40 -19.95 -2.83 1.36
CA GLN A 40 -21.14 -2.96 2.19
C GLN A 40 -21.18 -1.83 3.23
N GLU A 41 -22.15 -0.91 3.14
CA GLU A 41 -22.27 0.29 3.99
C GLU A 41 -22.32 -0.03 5.50
N ASP A 42 -23.02 -1.09 5.89
CA ASP A 42 -23.12 -1.53 7.29
C ASP A 42 -22.10 -2.65 7.62
N GLY A 43 -21.12 -2.89 6.76
CA GLY A 43 -20.12 -3.92 6.96
C GLY A 43 -18.99 -3.43 7.88
N PRO A 44 -18.19 -4.36 8.47
CA PRO A 44 -17.00 -3.97 9.22
C PRO A 44 -16.00 -3.19 8.35
N ASP A 45 -15.41 -2.14 8.92
CA ASP A 45 -14.53 -1.21 8.21
C ASP A 45 -13.13 -1.78 7.95
N ILE A 46 -12.65 -1.59 6.73
CA ILE A 46 -11.27 -1.89 6.36
C ILE A 46 -10.65 -0.67 5.66
N ILE A 47 -9.56 -0.16 6.23
CA ILE A 47 -8.76 0.91 5.62
C ILE A 47 -7.64 0.29 4.80
N LEU A 48 -7.59 0.59 3.50
CA LEU A 48 -6.59 0.09 2.55
C LEU A 48 -5.63 1.23 2.17
N ILE A 49 -4.33 1.10 2.53
CA ILE A 49 -3.33 2.15 2.34
C ILE A 49 -2.28 1.66 1.32
N PRO A 50 -2.17 2.28 0.14
CA PRO A 50 -1.21 1.89 -0.89
C PRO A 50 0.22 2.33 -0.53
N GLY A 51 1.18 1.86 -1.32
CA GLY A 51 2.59 2.23 -1.19
C GLY A 51 2.93 3.59 -1.79
N LEU A 52 4.22 3.92 -1.74
CA LEU A 52 4.78 5.10 -2.36
C LEU A 52 4.47 5.12 -3.88
N ALA A 53 4.14 6.30 -4.39
CA ALA A 53 3.81 6.52 -5.81
C ALA A 53 2.67 5.62 -6.35
N SER A 54 1.83 5.09 -5.47
CA SER A 54 0.70 4.21 -5.81
C SER A 54 -0.62 4.82 -5.32
N THR A 55 -1.71 4.46 -6.00
CA THR A 55 -3.08 4.83 -5.64
C THR A 55 -3.90 3.60 -5.24
N SER A 56 -5.17 3.79 -4.90
CA SER A 56 -6.14 2.72 -4.63
C SER A 56 -6.23 1.68 -5.75
N ALA A 57 -5.80 2.02 -6.97
CA ALA A 57 -5.79 1.11 -8.11
C ALA A 57 -5.00 -0.19 -7.88
N VAL A 58 -4.01 -0.19 -6.97
CA VAL A 58 -3.26 -1.41 -6.62
C VAL A 58 -4.14 -2.48 -5.98
N TRP A 59 -5.28 -2.10 -5.43
CA TRP A 59 -6.26 -2.99 -4.79
C TRP A 59 -7.29 -3.58 -5.75
N ALA A 60 -7.19 -3.30 -7.07
CA ALA A 60 -8.19 -3.70 -8.07
C ALA A 60 -8.53 -5.20 -8.08
N LYS A 61 -7.60 -6.07 -7.67
CA LYS A 61 -7.84 -7.52 -7.56
C LYS A 61 -8.35 -7.94 -6.18
N LEU A 62 -8.07 -7.18 -5.13
CA LEU A 62 -8.45 -7.51 -3.75
C LEU A 62 -9.80 -6.89 -3.36
N ALA A 63 -10.05 -5.63 -3.70
CA ALA A 63 -11.24 -4.92 -3.27
C ALA A 63 -12.54 -5.65 -3.66
N PRO A 64 -12.74 -6.14 -4.91
CA PRO A 64 -13.97 -6.84 -5.29
C PRO A 64 -14.26 -8.12 -4.47
N VAL A 65 -13.20 -8.72 -3.89
CA VAL A 65 -13.34 -9.92 -3.06
C VAL A 65 -13.88 -9.60 -1.66
N LEU A 66 -13.69 -8.36 -1.21
CA LEU A 66 -14.04 -7.89 0.14
C LEU A 66 -15.34 -7.08 0.17
N GLU A 67 -15.67 -6.36 -0.91
CA GLU A 67 -16.81 -5.45 -1.02
C GLU A 67 -18.18 -6.08 -0.67
N GLY A 68 -18.33 -7.39 -0.84
CA GLY A 68 -19.60 -8.08 -0.52
C GLY A 68 -19.86 -8.24 0.98
N ARG A 69 -18.90 -7.92 1.85
CA ARG A 69 -19.01 -8.12 3.31
C ARG A 69 -18.50 -6.94 4.14
N TYR A 70 -17.59 -6.15 3.61
CA TYR A 70 -16.87 -5.10 4.32
C TYR A 70 -17.11 -3.75 3.67
N GLN A 71 -17.06 -2.70 4.45
CA GLN A 71 -16.92 -1.34 3.95
C GLN A 71 -15.42 -1.04 3.79
N LEU A 72 -15.02 -0.66 2.59
CA LEU A 72 -13.63 -0.42 2.23
C LEU A 72 -13.36 1.08 2.11
N HIS A 73 -12.39 1.56 2.84
CA HIS A 73 -11.89 2.93 2.81
C HIS A 73 -10.53 2.96 2.12
N LEU A 74 -10.53 3.26 0.82
CA LEU A 74 -9.34 3.22 -0.02
C LEU A 74 -8.64 4.57 0.01
N VAL A 75 -7.49 4.61 0.68
CA VAL A 75 -6.69 5.83 0.82
C VAL A 75 -5.92 6.12 -0.47
N ASN A 76 -5.99 7.35 -0.93
CA ASN A 76 -5.14 7.90 -1.97
C ASN A 76 -4.35 9.08 -1.39
N VAL A 77 -3.03 9.00 -1.42
CA VAL A 77 -2.16 10.09 -0.95
C VAL A 77 -2.08 11.15 -2.04
N ARG A 78 -2.44 12.40 -1.71
CA ARG A 78 -2.35 13.50 -2.67
C ARG A 78 -0.91 13.75 -3.09
N GLY A 79 -0.72 13.88 -4.41
CA GLY A 79 0.59 13.96 -5.03
C GLY A 79 1.10 12.64 -5.59
N PHE A 80 0.37 11.53 -5.40
CA PHE A 80 0.63 10.26 -6.12
C PHE A 80 -0.37 10.09 -7.25
N GLY A 81 0.05 9.41 -8.33
CA GLY A 81 -0.74 9.27 -9.54
C GLY A 81 -1.18 10.65 -10.07
N ASP A 82 -2.44 10.78 -10.38
CA ASP A 82 -3.04 12.02 -10.90
C ASP A 82 -3.60 12.95 -9.81
N TYR A 83 -3.47 12.60 -8.52
CA TYR A 83 -3.94 13.46 -7.44
C TYR A 83 -3.04 14.67 -7.25
N ALA A 84 -3.61 15.89 -7.31
CA ALA A 84 -2.87 17.12 -7.03
C ALA A 84 -2.23 17.08 -5.64
N PRO A 85 -0.99 17.55 -5.46
CA PRO A 85 -0.21 17.39 -4.22
C PRO A 85 -0.76 18.19 -3.04
N GLN A 86 -1.41 19.30 -3.26
CA GLN A 86 -1.97 20.21 -2.26
C GLN A 86 -1.01 20.41 -1.06
N GLY A 87 -1.44 20.10 0.18
CA GLY A 87 -0.65 20.22 1.39
C GLY A 87 0.63 19.38 1.37
N ASN A 88 0.62 18.21 0.70
CA ASN A 88 1.78 17.31 0.62
C ASN A 88 2.96 17.88 -0.20
N ALA A 89 2.76 18.98 -0.93
CA ALA A 89 3.86 19.65 -1.64
C ALA A 89 4.94 20.23 -0.71
N ARG A 90 4.72 20.26 0.61
CA ARG A 90 5.61 20.86 1.61
C ARG A 90 5.55 20.11 2.94
N GLY A 91 6.67 20.13 3.66
CA GLY A 91 6.79 19.57 5.01
C GLY A 91 6.91 18.04 5.02
N HIS A 92 6.49 17.44 6.13
CA HIS A 92 6.52 15.99 6.31
C HIS A 92 5.33 15.35 5.58
N LEU A 93 5.57 14.19 4.97
CA LEU A 93 4.53 13.45 4.26
C LEU A 93 3.85 12.43 5.18
N THR A 94 4.61 11.47 5.68
CA THR A 94 4.03 10.29 6.36
C THR A 94 3.39 10.63 7.70
N THR A 95 3.93 11.60 8.43
CA THR A 95 3.34 12.06 9.70
C THR A 95 2.00 12.74 9.46
N GLU A 96 1.93 13.64 8.47
CA GLU A 96 0.72 14.38 8.15
C GLU A 96 -0.36 13.47 7.56
N VAL A 97 0.02 12.55 6.65
CA VAL A 97 -0.89 11.55 6.08
C VAL A 97 -1.46 10.65 7.18
N ALA A 98 -0.63 10.16 8.11
CA ALA A 98 -1.12 9.37 9.24
C ALA A 98 -2.06 10.16 10.15
N THR A 99 -1.81 11.45 10.35
CA THR A 99 -2.67 12.35 11.12
C THR A 99 -4.04 12.50 10.45
N GLU A 100 -4.09 12.63 9.13
CA GLU A 100 -5.35 12.70 8.39
C GLU A 100 -6.13 11.37 8.40
N ILE A 101 -5.44 10.23 8.32
CA ILE A 101 -6.10 8.92 8.45
C ILE A 101 -6.73 8.79 9.85
N LYS A 102 -6.04 9.20 10.90
CA LYS A 102 -6.59 9.21 12.27
C LYS A 102 -7.76 10.18 12.41
N ARG A 103 -7.69 11.36 11.78
CA ARG A 103 -8.80 12.31 11.74
C ARG A 103 -10.01 11.68 11.04
N TYR A 104 -9.80 11.02 9.89
CA TYR A 104 -10.84 10.30 9.16
C TYR A 104 -11.54 9.25 10.03
N ILE A 105 -10.79 8.39 10.71
CA ILE A 105 -11.33 7.38 11.61
C ILE A 105 -12.26 8.00 12.66
N ARG A 106 -11.87 9.13 13.25
CA ARG A 106 -12.65 9.81 14.28
C ARG A 106 -13.87 10.54 13.74
N GLU A 107 -13.75 11.28 12.63
CA GLU A 107 -14.84 12.06 12.04
C GLU A 107 -15.95 11.19 11.46
N HIS A 108 -15.59 10.00 10.95
CA HIS A 108 -16.54 9.02 10.43
C HIS A 108 -16.93 7.94 11.45
N GLU A 109 -16.50 8.09 12.71
CA GLU A 109 -16.83 7.19 13.83
C GLU A 109 -16.60 5.71 13.49
N LEU A 110 -15.52 5.38 12.71
CA LEU A 110 -15.25 4.00 12.32
C LEU A 110 -15.03 3.13 13.56
N ASP A 111 -15.84 2.08 13.71
CA ASP A 111 -15.76 1.20 14.87
C ASP A 111 -14.63 0.18 14.72
N ARG A 112 -13.49 0.49 15.30
CA ARG A 112 -12.30 -0.37 15.35
C ARG A 112 -11.94 -0.96 13.98
N PRO A 113 -11.66 -0.13 12.98
CA PRO A 113 -11.37 -0.61 11.64
C PRO A 113 -10.14 -1.53 11.60
N ALA A 114 -10.14 -2.49 10.68
CA ALA A 114 -8.93 -3.19 10.30
C ALA A 114 -8.11 -2.31 9.35
N ILE A 115 -6.78 -2.31 9.47
CA ILE A 115 -5.91 -1.56 8.56
C ILE A 115 -5.04 -2.54 7.78
N ILE A 116 -5.01 -2.38 6.47
CA ILE A 116 -4.16 -3.13 5.55
C ILE A 116 -3.30 -2.13 4.78
N GLY A 117 -1.99 -2.17 4.97
CA GLY A 117 -1.05 -1.24 4.33
C GLY A 117 0.06 -1.94 3.56
N HIS A 118 0.34 -1.46 2.35
CA HIS A 118 1.42 -1.94 1.51
C HIS A 118 2.62 -1.00 1.54
N SER A 119 3.84 -1.50 1.69
CA SER A 119 5.08 -0.72 1.57
C SER A 119 5.05 0.52 2.50
N MET A 120 5.15 1.74 1.99
CA MET A 120 4.96 2.98 2.76
C MET A 120 3.61 2.97 3.50
N GLY A 121 2.55 2.47 2.88
CA GLY A 121 1.24 2.31 3.53
C GLY A 121 1.28 1.38 4.74
N GLY A 122 2.18 0.38 4.75
CA GLY A 122 2.43 -0.46 5.91
C GLY A 122 3.08 0.30 7.07
N GLN A 123 4.03 1.22 6.80
CA GLN A 123 4.56 2.12 7.83
C GLN A 123 3.49 3.07 8.36
N LEU A 124 2.61 3.59 7.48
CA LEU A 124 1.46 4.41 7.90
C LEU A 124 0.51 3.61 8.80
N ALA A 125 0.18 2.37 8.42
CA ALA A 125 -0.67 1.47 9.22
C ALA A 125 -0.08 1.22 10.62
N LEU A 126 1.22 0.94 10.73
CA LEU A 126 1.91 0.77 12.00
C LEU A 126 1.87 2.04 12.85
N ARG A 127 2.09 3.21 12.24
CA ARG A 127 2.05 4.50 12.93
C ARG A 127 0.65 4.79 13.46
N VAL A 128 -0.39 4.63 12.64
CA VAL A 128 -1.78 4.82 13.06
C VAL A 128 -2.14 3.87 14.21
N ALA A 129 -1.77 2.58 14.10
CA ALA A 129 -2.05 1.60 15.14
C ALA A 129 -1.30 1.89 16.46
N ALA A 130 -0.08 2.43 16.39
CA ALA A 130 0.67 2.85 17.58
C ALA A 130 0.07 4.09 18.26
N ASP A 131 -0.55 4.99 17.48
CA ASP A 131 -1.16 6.22 17.98
C ASP A 131 -2.60 6.00 18.52
N GLU A 132 -3.40 5.17 17.84
CA GLU A 132 -4.83 4.96 18.13
C GLU A 132 -5.09 3.77 19.08
N GLY A 133 -4.09 2.92 19.31
CA GLY A 133 -4.14 1.81 20.27
C GLY A 133 -5.32 0.85 20.04
N GLU A 134 -6.24 0.75 21.02
CA GLU A 134 -7.39 -0.18 20.97
C GLU A 134 -8.48 0.20 19.96
N GLN A 135 -8.42 1.42 19.40
CA GLN A 135 -9.33 1.85 18.33
C GLN A 135 -9.09 1.10 17.01
N ILE A 136 -7.97 0.41 16.87
CA ILE A 136 -7.66 -0.42 15.71
C ILE A 136 -7.88 -1.89 16.05
N SER A 137 -8.71 -2.60 15.29
CA SER A 137 -9.01 -4.01 15.57
C SER A 137 -7.82 -4.93 15.26
N LYS A 138 -7.18 -4.74 14.12
CA LYS A 138 -6.05 -5.54 13.64
C LYS A 138 -5.29 -4.83 12.51
N VAL A 139 -4.04 -5.17 12.30
CA VAL A 139 -3.17 -4.58 11.27
C VAL A 139 -2.57 -5.66 10.39
N MET A 140 -2.69 -5.51 9.08
CA MET A 140 -1.90 -6.27 8.11
C MET A 140 -0.93 -5.34 7.40
N VAL A 141 0.35 -5.66 7.43
CA VAL A 141 1.38 -4.99 6.64
C VAL A 141 1.83 -5.89 5.51
N MET A 142 1.87 -5.36 4.30
CA MET A 142 2.25 -6.09 3.11
C MET A 142 3.56 -5.55 2.56
N ASP A 143 4.56 -6.42 2.53
CA ASP A 143 5.91 -6.13 2.05
C ASP A 143 6.46 -4.79 2.57
N SER A 144 6.35 -4.63 3.88
CA SER A 144 6.73 -3.42 4.62
C SER A 144 7.54 -3.75 5.86
N SER A 145 8.31 -2.79 6.32
CA SER A 145 9.12 -2.89 7.52
C SER A 145 8.96 -1.63 8.37
N PRO A 146 9.00 -1.73 9.70
CA PRO A 146 9.07 -0.56 10.58
C PRO A 146 10.28 0.34 10.28
N PHE A 147 11.32 -0.24 9.69
CA PHE A 147 12.50 0.47 9.21
C PHE A 147 13.12 -0.33 8.05
N PHE A 148 12.88 0.10 6.81
CA PHE A 148 13.32 -0.63 5.62
C PHE A 148 14.81 -0.97 5.58
N PRO A 149 15.73 -0.07 5.96
CA PRO A 149 17.17 -0.39 5.96
C PRO A 149 17.52 -1.59 6.83
N SER A 150 16.74 -1.90 7.86
CA SER A 150 16.97 -3.07 8.71
C SER A 150 16.71 -4.42 8.03
N LEU A 151 16.00 -4.44 6.90
CA LEU A 151 15.82 -5.64 6.08
C LEU A 151 17.13 -6.04 5.38
N ILE A 152 18.00 -5.07 5.11
CA ILE A 152 19.31 -5.28 4.47
C ILE A 152 20.40 -5.44 5.53
N THR A 153 20.42 -4.53 6.51
CA THR A 153 21.43 -4.49 7.58
C THR A 153 20.73 -4.39 8.94
N ARG A 154 20.73 -5.48 9.73
CA ARG A 154 19.99 -5.58 11.00
C ARG A 154 20.27 -4.44 11.98
N GLY A 155 21.52 -4.02 12.08
CA GLY A 155 21.94 -2.93 12.98
C GLY A 155 21.79 -1.54 12.40
N ALA A 156 21.25 -1.39 11.19
CA ALA A 156 21.13 -0.10 10.55
C ALA A 156 20.37 0.90 11.43
N THR A 157 20.86 2.13 11.45
CA THR A 157 20.24 3.28 12.12
C THR A 157 19.86 4.33 11.09
N ARG A 158 19.05 5.29 11.50
CA ARG A 158 18.74 6.45 10.66
C ARG A 158 20.00 7.18 10.20
N ALA A 159 20.98 7.35 11.09
CA ALA A 159 22.21 8.07 10.78
C ALA A 159 23.03 7.41 9.67
N ASP A 160 23.00 6.06 9.59
CA ASP A 160 23.72 5.31 8.56
C ASP A 160 23.14 5.53 7.17
N VAL A 161 21.83 5.74 7.05
CA VAL A 161 21.12 5.79 5.77
C VAL A 161 20.76 7.22 5.34
N GLU A 162 20.75 8.18 6.26
CA GLU A 162 20.32 9.56 5.97
C GLU A 162 21.15 10.24 4.86
N PRO A 163 22.48 10.06 4.75
CA PRO A 163 23.23 10.64 3.63
C PRO A 163 22.76 10.13 2.27
N LEU A 164 22.50 8.82 2.15
CA LEU A 164 21.96 8.23 0.93
C LEU A 164 20.53 8.71 0.67
N ALA A 165 19.69 8.75 1.67
CA ALA A 165 18.31 9.22 1.54
C ALA A 165 18.24 10.68 1.06
N ARG A 166 19.16 11.55 1.53
CA ARG A 166 19.28 12.94 1.05
C ARG A 166 19.74 13.00 -0.40
N LEU A 167 20.66 12.14 -0.82
CA LEU A 167 21.10 12.05 -2.20
C LEU A 167 19.94 11.62 -3.12
N VAL A 168 19.20 10.60 -2.72
CA VAL A 168 17.99 10.13 -3.44
C VAL A 168 16.96 11.26 -3.54
N PHE A 169 16.67 11.96 -2.43
CA PHE A 169 15.78 13.12 -2.42
C PHE A 169 16.20 14.17 -3.46
N GLN A 170 17.47 14.57 -3.44
CA GLN A 170 18.01 15.56 -4.38
C GLN A 170 17.92 15.07 -5.83
N GLY A 171 18.23 13.79 -6.08
CA GLY A 171 18.11 13.19 -7.39
C GLY A 171 16.69 13.28 -7.95
N VAL A 172 15.69 12.86 -7.16
CA VAL A 172 14.26 12.95 -7.57
C VAL A 172 13.85 14.40 -7.81
N MET A 173 14.28 15.33 -6.97
CA MET A 173 13.98 16.76 -7.15
C MET A 173 14.58 17.37 -8.42
N MET A 174 15.64 16.78 -8.97
CA MET A 174 16.24 17.19 -10.23
C MET A 174 15.51 16.64 -11.46
N LEU A 175 14.70 15.58 -11.30
CA LEU A 175 13.87 15.02 -12.36
C LEU A 175 12.65 15.91 -12.63
N GLY A 176 12.21 15.99 -13.89
CA GLY A 176 10.96 16.68 -14.24
C GLY A 176 9.73 15.84 -13.86
N ASP A 177 8.62 16.52 -13.55
CA ASP A 177 7.35 15.85 -13.18
C ASP A 177 6.86 14.89 -14.28
N GLU A 178 7.08 15.23 -15.56
CA GLU A 178 6.70 14.39 -16.69
C GLU A 178 7.53 13.09 -16.72
N MET A 179 8.80 13.16 -16.39
CA MET A 179 9.69 11.99 -16.28
C MET A 179 9.26 11.06 -15.14
N LEU A 180 8.76 11.61 -14.04
CA LEU A 180 8.28 10.83 -12.90
C LEU A 180 6.87 10.26 -13.09
N ARG A 181 6.09 10.82 -14.03
CA ARG A 181 4.75 10.31 -14.38
C ARG A 181 4.81 9.22 -15.46
N SER A 182 5.76 9.32 -16.36
CA SER A 182 6.04 8.21 -17.26
C SER A 182 6.67 7.06 -16.46
N SER A 183 6.31 5.82 -16.75
CA SER A 183 7.07 4.69 -16.20
C SER A 183 8.56 4.90 -16.51
N ALA A 184 9.44 4.55 -15.59
CA ALA A 184 10.88 4.74 -15.77
C ALA A 184 11.41 4.16 -17.11
N ALA A 185 10.78 3.09 -17.58
CA ALA A 185 11.05 2.49 -18.89
C ALA A 185 10.72 3.41 -20.08
N GLN A 186 9.67 4.25 -19.96
CA GLN A 186 9.31 5.22 -21.00
C GLN A 186 10.14 6.50 -20.93
N ALA A 187 10.65 6.83 -19.74
CA ALA A 187 11.42 8.06 -19.50
C ALA A 187 12.88 7.98 -19.99
N GLY A 188 13.35 6.83 -20.47
CA GLY A 188 14.73 6.66 -20.89
C GLY A 188 15.76 6.84 -19.76
N LEU A 189 15.30 6.79 -18.51
CA LEU A 189 16.17 6.71 -17.35
C LEU A 189 16.86 5.34 -17.38
N ASN A 190 17.99 5.30 -18.08
CA ASN A 190 18.84 4.11 -18.10
C ASN A 190 19.58 4.01 -16.77
N LEU A 191 18.84 3.65 -15.71
CA LEU A 191 19.39 3.30 -14.40
C LEU A 191 20.02 1.90 -14.42
N GLY A 192 20.18 1.33 -15.62
CA GLY A 192 20.55 -0.07 -15.83
C GLY A 192 19.37 -1.01 -15.59
N ALA A 193 19.54 -2.30 -15.95
CA ALA A 193 18.49 -3.31 -15.81
C ALA A 193 17.89 -3.43 -14.39
N GLY A 194 18.64 -3.02 -13.36
CA GLY A 194 18.17 -3.00 -11.97
C GLY A 194 17.22 -1.84 -11.63
N GLY A 195 17.38 -0.67 -12.27
CA GLY A 195 16.54 0.50 -12.02
C GLY A 195 15.13 0.35 -12.60
N ASP A 196 15.01 -0.10 -13.83
CA ASP A 196 13.71 -0.35 -14.49
C ASP A 196 12.92 -1.44 -13.74
N HIS A 197 13.61 -2.47 -13.26
CA HIS A 197 13.01 -3.51 -12.44
C HIS A 197 12.50 -2.96 -11.11
N LEU A 198 13.25 -2.09 -10.44
CA LEU A 198 12.85 -1.46 -9.18
C LEU A 198 11.56 -0.64 -9.35
N PHE A 199 11.46 0.25 -10.33
CA PHE A 199 10.28 1.08 -10.53
C PHE A 199 9.04 0.26 -10.91
N ASN A 200 9.19 -0.73 -11.79
CA ASN A 200 8.10 -1.63 -12.15
C ASN A 200 7.66 -2.50 -10.96
N SER A 201 8.60 -2.97 -10.15
CA SER A 201 8.30 -3.79 -8.96
C SER A 201 7.65 -3.00 -7.84
N LEU A 202 7.84 -1.67 -7.77
CA LEU A 202 7.22 -0.80 -6.77
C LEU A 202 5.77 -0.41 -7.09
N GLY A 203 5.21 -0.81 -8.24
CA GLY A 203 3.87 -0.40 -8.67
C GLY A 203 3.79 1.11 -8.91
N TRP A 204 4.85 1.70 -9.42
CA TRP A 204 5.01 3.13 -9.60
C TRP A 204 4.00 3.70 -10.58
N GLN A 205 3.13 4.58 -10.11
CA GLN A 205 2.14 5.31 -10.92
C GLN A 205 2.54 6.79 -11.13
N GLY A 206 3.72 7.17 -10.64
CA GLY A 206 4.20 8.53 -10.72
C GLY A 206 3.59 9.47 -9.69
N GLY A 207 3.75 10.76 -9.92
CA GLY A 207 3.19 11.81 -9.06
C GLY A 207 3.99 13.10 -9.09
N ASP A 208 3.71 13.98 -8.13
CA ASP A 208 4.44 15.22 -7.91
C ASP A 208 5.83 14.93 -7.34
N ARG A 209 6.89 15.45 -7.97
CA ARG A 209 8.29 15.19 -7.59
C ARG A 209 8.60 15.53 -6.13
N ARG A 210 7.97 16.58 -5.58
CA ARG A 210 8.20 17.02 -4.19
C ARG A 210 7.67 15.98 -3.21
N VAL A 211 6.47 15.46 -3.50
CA VAL A 211 5.82 14.42 -2.68
C VAL A 211 6.58 13.09 -2.79
N LEU A 212 7.00 12.72 -4.01
CA LEU A 212 7.76 11.52 -4.26
C LEU A 212 9.14 11.56 -3.59
N ALA A 213 9.86 12.67 -3.72
CA ALA A 213 11.16 12.86 -3.09
C ALA A 213 11.06 12.80 -1.56
N GLN A 214 10.07 13.49 -0.98
CA GLN A 214 9.83 13.49 0.46
C GLN A 214 9.41 12.10 0.95
N GLY A 215 8.54 11.42 0.21
CA GLY A 215 8.11 10.06 0.53
C GLY A 215 9.26 9.05 0.53
N LEU A 216 10.10 9.06 -0.50
CA LEU A 216 11.30 8.22 -0.56
C LEU A 216 12.26 8.50 0.60
N TYR A 217 12.52 9.77 0.88
CA TYR A 217 13.36 10.16 2.01
C TYR A 217 12.80 9.61 3.32
N GLU A 218 11.51 9.81 3.57
CA GLU A 218 10.87 9.39 4.82
C GLU A 218 10.76 7.86 4.93
N VAL A 219 10.44 7.14 3.86
CA VAL A 219 10.42 5.66 3.85
C VAL A 219 11.76 5.08 4.27
N LEU A 220 12.87 5.69 3.83
CA LEU A 220 14.22 5.24 4.17
C LEU A 220 14.67 5.68 5.58
N THR A 221 14.15 6.79 6.11
CA THR A 221 14.65 7.39 7.35
C THR A 221 13.71 7.26 8.54
N ASN A 222 12.43 6.92 8.33
CA ASN A 222 11.48 6.68 9.40
C ASN A 222 11.77 5.34 10.08
N ASP A 223 12.26 5.41 11.31
CA ASP A 223 12.44 4.23 12.16
C ASP A 223 11.28 4.14 13.15
N LEU A 224 10.37 3.21 12.92
CA LEU A 224 9.20 2.96 13.77
C LEU A 224 9.43 1.80 14.75
N ARG A 225 10.63 1.20 14.80
CA ARG A 225 10.92 0.06 15.68
C ARG A 225 10.68 0.38 17.16
N TYR A 226 10.93 1.62 17.57
CA TYR A 226 10.69 2.08 18.94
C TYR A 226 9.20 2.29 19.26
N ARG A 227 8.32 2.40 18.23
CA ARG A 227 6.87 2.54 18.39
C ARG A 227 6.12 1.21 18.40
N LEU A 228 6.77 0.10 17.99
CA LEU A 228 6.13 -1.22 17.94
C LEU A 228 5.54 -1.67 19.29
N PRO A 229 6.17 -1.39 20.46
CA PRO A 229 5.58 -1.74 21.76
C PRO A 229 4.24 -1.03 22.06
N ASP A 230 3.96 0.09 21.39
CA ASP A 230 2.71 0.85 21.57
C ASP A 230 1.52 0.20 20.85
N ILE A 231 1.78 -0.68 19.87
CA ILE A 231 0.75 -1.36 19.09
C ILE A 231 0.10 -2.46 19.95
N THR A 232 -1.18 -2.30 20.24
CA THR A 232 -1.99 -3.27 21.01
C THR A 232 -2.72 -4.26 20.08
N ALA A 233 -3.06 -3.82 18.87
CA ALA A 233 -3.72 -4.62 17.85
C ALA A 233 -2.84 -5.82 17.38
N PRO A 234 -3.41 -7.00 17.09
CA PRO A 234 -2.68 -8.08 16.44
C PRO A 234 -2.15 -7.66 15.07
N VAL A 235 -0.90 -8.02 14.78
CA VAL A 235 -0.21 -7.67 13.54
C VAL A 235 0.03 -8.92 12.70
N THR A 236 -0.35 -8.87 11.44
CA THR A 236 0.02 -9.87 10.41
C THR A 236 0.98 -9.22 9.40
N VAL A 237 2.11 -9.85 9.17
CA VAL A 237 3.14 -9.42 8.23
C VAL A 237 3.12 -10.36 7.02
N VAL A 238 2.70 -9.83 5.89
CA VAL A 238 2.74 -10.50 4.58
C VAL A 238 3.95 -9.99 3.82
N TYR A 239 4.75 -10.85 3.21
CA TYR A 239 5.91 -10.44 2.42
C TYR A 239 6.17 -11.38 1.26
N GLY A 240 6.74 -10.82 0.18
CA GLY A 240 7.09 -11.56 -1.01
C GLY A 240 8.42 -12.29 -0.88
N TRP A 241 8.54 -13.42 -1.57
CA TRP A 241 9.79 -14.06 -1.90
C TRP A 241 9.64 -14.85 -3.21
N SER A 242 10.58 -14.69 -4.11
CA SER A 242 10.66 -15.47 -5.35
C SER A 242 12.05 -16.10 -5.49
N ASP A 243 12.16 -17.10 -6.34
CA ASP A 243 13.44 -17.75 -6.69
C ASP A 243 14.36 -16.83 -7.53
N LYS A 244 13.85 -15.67 -7.98
CA LYS A 244 14.61 -14.60 -8.62
C LYS A 244 15.25 -13.64 -7.61
N ALA A 245 14.89 -13.74 -6.33
CA ALA A 245 15.42 -12.88 -5.30
C ALA A 245 16.93 -13.16 -5.10
N GLU A 246 17.71 -12.08 -4.95
CA GLU A 246 19.15 -12.19 -4.66
C GLU A 246 19.42 -12.86 -3.31
N ASN A 247 18.50 -12.67 -2.35
CA ASN A 247 18.62 -13.19 -1.00
C ASN A 247 17.94 -14.56 -0.85
N PRO A 248 18.60 -15.52 -0.19
CA PRO A 248 17.99 -16.80 0.15
C PRO A 248 16.72 -16.62 0.97
N ARG A 249 15.73 -17.48 0.74
CA ARG A 249 14.44 -17.48 1.43
C ARG A 249 14.56 -17.33 2.96
N ALA A 250 15.43 -18.12 3.58
CA ALA A 250 15.61 -18.08 5.03
C ALA A 250 16.12 -16.72 5.53
N GLN A 251 16.94 -16.03 4.75
CA GLN A 251 17.46 -14.71 5.09
C GLN A 251 16.34 -13.65 5.02
N VAL A 252 15.46 -13.73 4.03
CA VAL A 252 14.29 -12.85 3.90
C VAL A 252 13.32 -13.09 5.06
N ASP A 253 12.98 -14.35 5.35
CA ASP A 253 12.12 -14.72 6.49
C ASP A 253 12.65 -14.15 7.81
N ASP A 254 13.95 -14.25 8.00
CA ASP A 254 14.63 -13.83 9.22
C ASP A 254 14.74 -12.27 9.32
N ALA A 255 14.96 -11.58 8.20
CA ALA A 255 14.96 -10.13 8.15
C ALA A 255 13.59 -9.54 8.54
N PHE A 256 12.49 -10.09 7.99
CA PHE A 256 11.15 -9.67 8.38
C PHE A 256 10.87 -9.96 9.86
N ARG A 257 11.19 -11.15 10.37
CA ARG A 257 11.02 -11.49 11.80
C ARG A 257 11.79 -10.55 12.70
N TYR A 258 13.02 -10.22 12.35
CA TYR A 258 13.85 -9.28 13.10
C TYR A 258 13.24 -7.87 13.13
N GLY A 259 12.71 -7.37 12.01
CA GLY A 259 12.11 -6.04 11.94
C GLY A 259 10.95 -5.84 12.91
N TYR A 260 10.20 -6.90 13.21
CA TYR A 260 9.00 -6.83 14.07
C TYR A 260 9.19 -7.41 15.47
N MET A 261 10.42 -7.71 15.88
CA MET A 261 10.70 -8.38 17.17
C MET A 261 10.27 -7.58 18.41
N ASN A 262 10.13 -6.25 18.29
CA ASN A 262 9.75 -5.36 19.38
C ASN A 262 8.23 -5.22 19.57
N LEU A 263 7.41 -5.91 18.79
CA LEU A 263 5.95 -5.93 19.02
C LEU A 263 5.64 -6.53 20.39
N ARG A 264 4.66 -5.93 21.10
CA ARG A 264 4.17 -6.46 22.37
C ARG A 264 3.61 -7.87 22.25
N ARG A 265 2.94 -8.17 21.13
CA ARG A 265 2.47 -9.50 20.75
C ARG A 265 3.23 -9.94 19.50
N PRO A 266 3.75 -11.17 19.43
CA PRO A 266 4.42 -11.66 18.23
C PRO A 266 3.53 -11.52 16.99
N ALA A 267 4.08 -11.01 15.90
CA ALA A 267 3.37 -10.94 14.65
C ALA A 267 3.16 -12.34 14.05
N ARG A 268 2.06 -12.48 13.29
CA ARG A 268 1.91 -13.60 12.35
C ARG A 268 2.64 -13.28 11.06
N PHE A 269 3.40 -14.22 10.52
CA PHE A 269 4.16 -14.04 9.29
C PHE A 269 3.63 -14.95 8.19
N GLU A 270 3.32 -14.39 7.04
CA GLU A 270 2.83 -15.11 5.86
C GLU A 270 3.66 -14.72 4.63
N ARG A 271 4.49 -15.65 4.14
CA ARG A 271 5.28 -15.45 2.95
C ARG A 271 4.48 -15.79 1.70
N MET A 272 4.49 -14.90 0.71
CA MET A 272 3.91 -15.08 -0.62
C MET A 272 4.97 -15.62 -1.56
N ASN A 273 4.96 -16.94 -1.81
CA ASN A 273 5.93 -17.57 -2.69
C ASN A 273 5.64 -17.21 -4.15
N GLY A 274 6.66 -16.76 -4.87
CA GLY A 274 6.55 -16.30 -6.25
C GLY A 274 6.20 -14.80 -6.37
N ALA A 275 6.01 -14.10 -5.24
CA ALA A 275 5.81 -12.66 -5.23
C ALA A 275 7.13 -11.91 -5.02
N GLU A 276 7.21 -10.74 -5.60
CA GLU A 276 8.16 -9.69 -5.31
C GLU A 276 7.47 -8.62 -4.43
N HIS A 277 7.82 -7.36 -4.57
CA HIS A 277 7.28 -6.29 -3.73
C HIS A 277 5.76 -6.09 -3.87
N MET A 278 5.20 -6.27 -5.07
CA MET A 278 3.78 -6.05 -5.35
C MET A 278 2.94 -7.33 -5.12
N VAL A 279 2.94 -7.84 -3.89
CA VAL A 279 2.28 -9.12 -3.53
C VAL A 279 0.81 -9.21 -3.99
N MET A 280 0.08 -8.07 -4.04
CA MET A 280 -1.31 -8.01 -4.49
C MET A 280 -1.46 -8.17 -6.02
N ILE A 281 -0.40 -7.93 -6.77
CA ILE A 281 -0.36 -8.09 -8.24
C ILE A 281 0.20 -9.46 -8.58
N ASP A 282 1.29 -9.86 -7.92
CA ASP A 282 2.07 -11.05 -8.25
C ASP A 282 1.35 -12.34 -7.84
N THR A 283 0.79 -12.36 -6.63
CA THR A 283 0.15 -13.55 -6.05
C THR A 283 -1.24 -13.25 -5.48
N PRO A 284 -2.18 -12.71 -6.27
CA PRO A 284 -3.48 -12.23 -5.77
C PRO A 284 -4.29 -13.30 -5.05
N LYS A 285 -4.26 -14.56 -5.52
CA LYS A 285 -4.99 -15.67 -4.88
C LYS A 285 -4.40 -16.08 -3.53
N GLN A 286 -3.06 -16.09 -3.40
CA GLN A 286 -2.42 -16.35 -2.11
C GLN A 286 -2.72 -15.23 -1.13
N LEU A 287 -2.66 -13.97 -1.60
CA LEU A 287 -2.99 -12.81 -0.79
C LEU A 287 -4.45 -12.83 -0.34
N GLU A 288 -5.40 -13.14 -1.23
CA GLU A 288 -6.81 -13.29 -0.87
C GLU A 288 -7.00 -14.24 0.31
N LEU A 289 -6.38 -15.42 0.26
CA LEU A 289 -6.46 -16.40 1.35
C LEU A 289 -5.86 -15.87 2.65
N ALA A 290 -4.73 -15.16 2.58
CA ALA A 290 -4.10 -14.53 3.74
C ALA A 290 -4.98 -13.45 4.37
N VAL A 291 -5.58 -12.59 3.54
CA VAL A 291 -6.50 -11.53 3.99
C VAL A 291 -7.78 -12.14 4.61
N ARG A 292 -8.34 -13.19 4.01
CA ARG A 292 -9.51 -13.86 4.60
C ARG A 292 -9.21 -14.46 5.97
N ARG A 293 -8.03 -15.08 6.16
CA ARG A 293 -7.60 -15.57 7.49
C ARG A 293 -7.43 -14.42 8.47
N PHE A 294 -6.75 -13.35 8.06
CA PHE A 294 -6.55 -12.14 8.86
C PHE A 294 -7.86 -11.52 9.33
N LEU A 295 -8.87 -11.48 8.48
CA LEU A 295 -10.17 -10.88 8.81
C LEU A 295 -11.07 -11.81 9.63
N ALA A 296 -10.83 -13.14 9.61
CA ALA A 296 -11.60 -14.11 10.37
C ALA A 296 -11.14 -14.24 11.84
N ASP A 297 -9.85 -13.98 12.11
CA ASP A 297 -9.24 -13.97 13.45
C ASP A 297 -9.66 -12.71 14.22
#